data_ee32a5e54b68acb64be3f9e2ac99b5a1
#
_entry.id   ee32a5e54b68acb64be3f9e2ac99b5a1
#
_cell.length_a   1.000
_cell.length_b   1.000
_cell.length_c   1.000
_cell.angle_alpha   90.00
_cell.angle_beta   90.00
_cell.angle_gamma   90.00
#
_symmetry.space_group_name_H-M   'P 1'
#
loop_
_entity.id
_entity.type
_entity.pdbx_description
1 polymer ?
#
loop_
_entity_poly.entity_id
_entity_poly.type
_entity_poly.pdbx_seq_one_letter_code
_entity_poly.pdbx_strand_id
1 'polypeptide(L)'
;ESALKKGGSVLIYVPKSHIYSKQIYGQFQKYISMCHPIDDPIAIKMIDELKDYIGASTTDKLFYNSDMLEKLRCGIVVHHGSMPLTARLILEHFTQQGFCKICFATSTLEQGINMPFDVVYLDRFEESKTLSVKNLIGRAGRSTAKPIFDFGSVILRPNAMSRFRKVY
;
A
#
# COMPACT_ATOMS: atom_id res chain seq x y z
N GLU A 1 10.68 4.79 8.28
CA GLU A 1 11.06 4.05 9.50
C GLU A 1 10.35 4.61 10.74
N SER A 2 10.47 5.92 11.02
CA SER A 2 9.82 6.55 12.19
C SER A 2 8.31 6.32 12.24
N ALA A 3 7.60 6.43 11.12
CA ALA A 3 6.16 6.20 11.05
C ALA A 3 5.79 4.77 11.46
N LEU A 4 6.49 3.76 10.90
CA LEU A 4 6.25 2.35 11.23
C LEU A 4 6.52 2.03 12.70
N LYS A 5 7.61 2.57 13.27
CA LYS A 5 7.94 2.42 14.70
C LYS A 5 6.87 2.99 15.62
N LYS A 6 6.18 4.05 15.18
CA LYS A 6 5.07 4.67 15.92
C LYS A 6 3.71 4.02 15.63
N GLY A 7 3.69 2.93 14.87
CA GLY A 7 2.46 2.23 14.50
C GLY A 7 1.66 2.91 13.38
N GLY A 8 2.26 3.84 12.66
CA GLY A 8 1.66 4.49 11.50
C GLY A 8 1.73 3.66 10.23
N SER A 9 1.11 4.15 9.17
CA SER A 9 0.98 3.50 7.87
C SER A 9 1.74 4.26 6.76
N VAL A 10 2.29 3.52 5.81
CA VAL A 10 3.09 4.06 4.71
C VAL A 10 2.56 3.57 3.38
N LEU A 11 2.19 4.51 2.51
CA LEU A 11 1.93 4.23 1.11
C LEU A 11 3.24 4.35 0.32
N ILE A 12 3.59 3.32 -0.42
CA ILE A 12 4.75 3.29 -1.32
C ILE A 12 4.22 3.18 -2.75
N TYR A 13 4.33 4.28 -3.49
CA TYR A 13 3.93 4.31 -4.88
C TYR A 13 5.07 3.81 -5.76
N VAL A 14 4.82 2.75 -6.51
CA VAL A 14 5.81 2.04 -7.33
C VAL A 14 5.29 1.77 -8.74
N PRO A 15 6.18 1.61 -9.73
CA PRO A 15 5.80 1.12 -11.05
C PRO A 15 5.19 -0.29 -10.97
N LYS A 16 4.21 -0.56 -11.84
CA LYS A 16 3.56 -1.88 -11.93
C LYS A 16 4.54 -3.02 -12.15
N SER A 17 5.58 -2.81 -12.96
CA SER A 17 6.65 -3.79 -13.21
C SER A 17 7.39 -4.23 -11.93
N HIS A 18 7.57 -3.33 -10.97
CA HIS A 18 8.25 -3.64 -9.71
C HIS A 18 7.42 -4.55 -8.80
N ILE A 19 6.08 -4.48 -8.88
CA ILE A 19 5.19 -5.40 -8.16
C ILE A 19 5.32 -6.80 -8.78
N TYR A 20 5.18 -6.93 -10.10
CA TYR A 20 5.20 -8.23 -10.77
C TYR A 20 6.55 -8.93 -10.70
N SER A 21 7.66 -8.18 -10.78
CA SER A 21 9.01 -8.73 -10.64
C SER A 21 9.42 -9.01 -9.20
N LYS A 22 8.55 -8.70 -8.22
CA LYS A 22 8.83 -8.79 -6.77
C LYS A 22 10.02 -7.96 -6.29
N GLN A 23 10.55 -7.04 -7.12
CA GLN A 23 11.67 -6.15 -6.76
C GLN A 23 11.38 -5.30 -5.52
N ILE A 24 10.09 -4.97 -5.29
CA ILE A 24 9.65 -4.22 -4.12
C ILE A 24 10.06 -4.91 -2.81
N TYR A 25 10.04 -6.23 -2.74
CA TYR A 25 10.36 -6.95 -1.52
C TYR A 25 11.85 -6.83 -1.17
N GLY A 26 12.74 -6.94 -2.14
CA GLY A 26 14.17 -6.72 -1.92
C GLY A 26 14.50 -5.27 -1.59
N GLN A 27 13.95 -4.32 -2.36
CA GLN A 27 14.21 -2.88 -2.18
C GLN A 27 13.74 -2.35 -0.82
N PHE A 28 12.61 -2.87 -0.30
CA PHE A 28 12.00 -2.42 0.95
C PHE A 28 12.11 -3.44 2.08
N GLN A 29 12.95 -4.46 1.95
CA GLN A 29 13.11 -5.56 2.91
C GLN A 29 13.32 -5.07 4.35
N LYS A 30 14.14 -4.04 4.54
CA LYS A 30 14.37 -3.43 5.86
C LYS A 30 13.07 -2.98 6.54
N TYR A 31 12.12 -2.44 5.79
CA TYR A 31 10.85 -1.94 6.33
C TYR A 31 9.82 -3.06 6.46
N ILE A 32 9.83 -4.00 5.53
CA ILE A 32 8.97 -5.19 5.56
C ILE A 32 9.25 -6.02 6.81
N SER A 33 10.52 -6.20 7.17
CA SER A 33 10.92 -6.95 8.37
C SER A 33 10.52 -6.29 9.70
N MET A 34 10.06 -5.03 9.68
CA MET A 34 9.50 -4.35 10.85
C MET A 34 8.00 -4.64 11.04
N CYS A 35 7.36 -5.29 10.07
CA CYS A 35 5.94 -5.63 10.12
C CYS A 35 5.78 -7.04 10.71
N HIS A 36 5.03 -7.14 11.79
CA HIS A 36 4.77 -8.40 12.48
C HIS A 36 3.35 -8.92 12.19
N PRO A 37 3.11 -10.22 12.34
CA PRO A 37 1.78 -10.79 12.18
C PRO A 37 0.72 -10.07 13.02
N ILE A 38 -0.47 -9.95 12.46
CA ILE A 38 -1.62 -9.32 13.10
C ILE A 38 -2.46 -10.43 13.72
N ASP A 39 -2.73 -10.30 15.03
CA ASP A 39 -3.54 -11.26 15.80
C ASP A 39 -4.99 -10.78 16.01
N ASP A 40 -5.38 -9.68 15.35
CA ASP A 40 -6.73 -9.12 15.44
C ASP A 40 -7.74 -10.03 14.72
N PRO A 41 -8.82 -10.49 15.39
CA PRO A 41 -9.81 -11.39 14.81
C PRO A 41 -10.52 -10.81 13.57
N ILE A 42 -10.72 -9.48 13.52
CA ILE A 42 -11.36 -8.81 12.38
C ILE A 42 -10.40 -8.85 11.18
N ALA A 43 -9.12 -8.57 11.40
CA ALA A 43 -8.10 -8.64 10.35
C ALA A 43 -7.99 -10.06 9.80
N ILE A 44 -7.96 -11.08 10.67
CA ILE A 44 -7.88 -12.48 10.28
C ILE A 44 -9.10 -12.86 9.43
N LYS A 45 -10.32 -12.50 9.86
CA LYS A 45 -11.54 -12.74 9.09
C LYS A 45 -11.49 -12.12 7.69
N MET A 46 -11.02 -10.90 7.58
CA MET A 46 -10.90 -10.21 6.28
C MET A 46 -9.86 -10.89 5.37
N ILE A 47 -8.76 -11.39 5.94
CA ILE A 47 -7.74 -12.14 5.20
C ILE A 47 -8.31 -13.47 4.69
N ASP A 48 -9.09 -14.17 5.52
CA ASP A 48 -9.74 -15.43 5.14
C ASP A 48 -10.81 -15.18 4.05
N GLU A 49 -11.59 -14.12 4.15
CA GLU A 49 -12.54 -13.71 3.11
C GLU A 49 -11.83 -13.45 1.77
N LEU A 50 -10.71 -12.73 1.80
CA LEU A 50 -9.91 -12.50 0.60
C LEU A 50 -9.34 -13.81 0.05
N LYS A 51 -8.84 -14.71 0.92
CA LYS A 51 -8.31 -16.01 0.56
C LYS A 51 -9.37 -16.86 -0.16
N ASP A 52 -10.57 -16.94 0.41
CA ASP A 52 -11.68 -17.68 -0.19
C ASP A 52 -12.07 -17.12 -1.55
N TYR A 53 -12.09 -15.79 -1.66
CA TYR A 53 -12.41 -15.12 -2.91
C TYR A 53 -11.38 -15.36 -4.03
N ILE A 54 -10.07 -15.30 -3.73
CA ILE A 54 -9.00 -15.47 -4.71
C ILE A 54 -8.55 -16.92 -4.89
N GLY A 55 -8.73 -17.79 -3.89
CA GLY A 55 -8.32 -19.19 -3.90
C GLY A 55 -9.21 -20.10 -4.73
N ALA A 56 -10.43 -19.64 -5.05
CA ALA A 56 -11.39 -20.42 -5.83
C ALA A 56 -11.03 -20.51 -7.34
N SER A 57 -9.97 -19.88 -7.82
CA SER A 57 -9.66 -19.83 -9.26
C SER A 57 -8.20 -20.19 -9.58
N THR A 58 -7.94 -21.44 -9.94
CA THR A 58 -6.82 -22.02 -10.68
C THR A 58 -5.45 -22.16 -9.98
N THR A 59 -4.85 -23.34 -10.17
CA THR A 59 -3.59 -23.84 -9.61
C THR A 59 -2.37 -22.94 -9.82
N ASP A 60 -2.28 -22.22 -10.94
CA ASP A 60 -1.13 -21.35 -11.25
C ASP A 60 -1.12 -20.02 -10.49
N LYS A 61 -2.29 -19.59 -10.01
CA LYS A 61 -2.42 -18.39 -9.17
C LYS A 61 -2.15 -18.64 -7.68
N LEU A 62 -2.15 -19.89 -7.25
CA LEU A 62 -2.01 -20.28 -5.84
C LEU A 62 -0.69 -19.80 -5.24
N PHE A 63 0.41 -19.87 -5.98
CA PHE A 63 1.72 -19.49 -5.46
C PHE A 63 1.86 -17.96 -5.27
N TYR A 64 1.35 -17.19 -6.21
CA TYR A 64 1.35 -15.73 -6.10
C TYR A 64 0.39 -15.23 -5.01
N ASN A 65 -0.77 -15.86 -4.92
CA ASN A 65 -1.80 -15.54 -3.94
C ASN A 65 -1.37 -15.89 -2.52
N SER A 66 -0.62 -16.99 -2.31
CA SER A 66 -0.12 -17.34 -0.98
C SER A 66 0.90 -16.34 -0.46
N ASP A 67 1.85 -15.87 -1.29
CA ASP A 67 2.84 -14.86 -0.91
C ASP A 67 2.18 -13.52 -0.56
N MET A 68 1.16 -13.11 -1.34
CA MET A 68 0.37 -11.90 -1.05
C MET A 68 -0.38 -12.02 0.28
N LEU A 69 -0.99 -13.17 0.57
CA LEU A 69 -1.72 -13.40 1.82
C LEU A 69 -0.79 -13.47 3.04
N GLU A 70 0.38 -14.08 2.89
CA GLU A 70 1.40 -14.08 3.95
C GLU A 70 1.86 -12.65 4.27
N LYS A 71 2.08 -11.82 3.26
CA LYS A 71 2.41 -10.40 3.43
C LYS A 71 1.25 -9.64 4.09
N LEU A 72 0.02 -9.91 3.66
CA LEU A 72 -1.17 -9.27 4.21
C LEU A 72 -1.35 -9.58 5.71
N ARG A 73 -1.01 -10.79 6.16
CA ARG A 73 -1.00 -11.16 7.58
C ARG A 73 -0.08 -10.29 8.43
N CYS A 74 0.96 -9.72 7.83
CA CYS A 74 1.85 -8.76 8.48
C CYS A 74 1.44 -7.28 8.20
N GLY A 75 0.25 -7.03 7.70
CA GLY A 75 -0.21 -5.67 7.37
C GLY A 75 0.43 -5.09 6.11
N ILE A 76 0.98 -5.91 5.24
CA ILE A 76 1.57 -5.47 3.97
C ILE A 76 0.56 -5.71 2.86
N VAL A 77 0.03 -4.61 2.33
CA VAL A 77 -0.96 -4.59 1.26
C VAL A 77 -0.27 -4.36 -0.08
N VAL A 78 -0.68 -5.11 -1.10
CA VAL A 78 -0.32 -4.86 -2.50
C VAL A 78 -1.58 -4.51 -3.26
N HIS A 79 -1.62 -3.32 -3.84
CA HIS A 79 -2.80 -2.79 -4.53
C HIS A 79 -2.46 -2.39 -5.96
N HIS A 80 -3.09 -3.04 -6.93
CA HIS A 80 -2.91 -2.70 -8.35
C HIS A 80 -4.19 -2.96 -9.16
N GLY A 81 -4.35 -2.26 -10.30
CA GLY A 81 -5.58 -2.27 -11.09
C GLY A 81 -5.94 -3.57 -11.79
N SER A 82 -5.02 -4.52 -11.87
CA SER A 82 -5.35 -5.85 -12.41
C SER A 82 -6.02 -6.77 -11.37
N MET A 83 -6.18 -6.31 -10.14
CA MET A 83 -6.93 -7.05 -9.12
C MET A 83 -8.43 -6.92 -9.36
N PRO A 84 -9.21 -8.00 -9.13
CA PRO A 84 -10.66 -7.93 -9.15
C PRO A 84 -11.19 -6.87 -8.18
N LEU A 85 -12.31 -6.25 -8.52
CA LEU A 85 -12.90 -5.17 -7.71
C LEU A 85 -13.16 -5.60 -6.27
N THR A 86 -13.73 -6.77 -6.06
CA THR A 86 -14.00 -7.31 -4.71
C THR A 86 -12.73 -7.43 -3.88
N ALA A 87 -11.64 -7.97 -4.45
CA ALA A 87 -10.36 -8.05 -3.75
C ALA A 87 -9.83 -6.67 -3.36
N ARG A 88 -9.95 -5.68 -4.25
CA ARG A 88 -9.57 -4.30 -3.95
C ARG A 88 -10.38 -3.71 -2.80
N LEU A 89 -11.70 -3.90 -2.80
CA LEU A 89 -12.59 -3.40 -1.74
C LEU A 89 -12.26 -4.02 -0.38
N ILE A 90 -11.95 -5.30 -0.31
CA ILE A 90 -11.51 -5.97 0.93
C ILE A 90 -10.20 -5.33 1.44
N LEU A 91 -9.21 -5.13 0.56
CA LEU A 91 -7.94 -4.51 0.94
C LEU A 91 -8.08 -3.05 1.36
N GLU A 92 -9.00 -2.32 0.73
CA GLU A 92 -9.34 -0.94 1.14
C GLU A 92 -9.94 -0.91 2.54
N HIS A 93 -10.92 -1.77 2.78
CA HIS A 93 -11.55 -1.87 4.11
C HIS A 93 -10.53 -2.30 5.18
N PHE A 94 -9.68 -3.28 4.88
CA PHE A 94 -8.56 -3.67 5.74
C PHE A 94 -7.65 -2.49 6.11
N THR A 95 -7.36 -1.63 5.12
CA THR A 95 -6.54 -0.43 5.33
C THR A 95 -7.27 0.63 6.15
N GLN A 96 -8.56 0.86 5.89
CA GLN A 96 -9.40 1.81 6.64
C GLN A 96 -9.56 1.41 8.11
N GLN A 97 -9.59 0.12 8.41
CA GLN A 97 -9.60 -0.41 9.78
C GLN A 97 -8.25 -0.24 10.52
N GLY A 98 -7.21 0.26 9.84
CA GLY A 98 -5.91 0.53 10.45
C GLY A 98 -4.97 -0.68 10.50
N PHE A 99 -5.31 -1.79 9.84
CA PHE A 99 -4.48 -2.99 9.81
C PHE A 99 -3.30 -2.89 8.85
N CYS A 100 -3.37 -2.01 7.85
CA CYS A 100 -2.28 -1.79 6.90
C CYS A 100 -1.11 -1.03 7.54
N LYS A 101 0.09 -1.57 7.41
CA LYS A 101 1.36 -0.94 7.81
C LYS A 101 2.12 -0.39 6.60
N ILE A 102 2.21 -1.19 5.55
CA ILE A 102 2.81 -0.79 4.27
C ILE A 102 1.85 -1.15 3.14
N CYS A 103 1.55 -0.19 2.29
CA CYS A 103 0.81 -0.41 1.06
C CYS A 103 1.69 -0.13 -0.15
N PHE A 104 1.97 -1.15 -0.94
CA PHE A 104 2.56 -0.98 -2.27
C PHE A 104 1.46 -0.77 -3.30
N ALA A 105 1.50 0.35 -3.99
CA ALA A 105 0.45 0.70 -4.93
C ALA A 105 0.97 1.25 -6.25
N THR A 106 0.19 1.05 -7.30
CA THR A 106 0.42 1.59 -8.64
C THR A 106 -0.54 2.75 -8.95
N SER A 107 -0.45 3.32 -10.14
CA SER A 107 -1.29 4.43 -10.62
C SER A 107 -2.80 4.22 -10.49
N THR A 108 -3.25 3.00 -10.31
CA THR A 108 -4.69 2.68 -10.14
C THR A 108 -5.31 3.12 -8.81
N LEU A 109 -4.51 3.50 -7.84
CA LEU A 109 -4.99 4.20 -6.63
C LEU A 109 -5.64 5.57 -6.92
N GLU A 110 -5.53 6.04 -8.17
CA GLU A 110 -6.10 7.32 -8.62
C GLU A 110 -7.63 7.30 -8.67
N GLN A 111 -8.24 6.14 -8.83
CA GLN A 111 -9.67 5.98 -9.05
C GLN A 111 -10.44 5.75 -7.74
N GLY A 112 -10.65 6.82 -6.98
CA GLY A 112 -11.72 6.84 -5.97
C GLY A 112 -11.47 6.11 -4.65
N ILE A 113 -10.31 5.52 -4.43
CA ILE A 113 -10.02 4.74 -3.23
C ILE A 113 -9.69 5.65 -2.06
N ASN A 114 -10.48 5.60 -1.01
CA ASN A 114 -10.27 6.40 0.19
C ASN A 114 -9.44 5.62 1.23
N MET A 115 -8.15 5.41 0.96
CA MET A 115 -7.21 4.83 1.92
C MET A 115 -6.34 5.92 2.53
N PRO A 116 -6.46 6.19 3.83
CA PRO A 116 -5.64 7.18 4.52
C PRO A 116 -4.29 6.60 4.93
N PHE A 117 -3.22 7.38 4.75
CA PHE A 117 -1.86 7.01 5.16
C PHE A 117 -1.18 8.15 5.92
N ASP A 118 -0.29 7.83 6.83
CA ASP A 118 0.51 8.83 7.56
C ASP A 118 1.65 9.35 6.69
N VAL A 119 2.24 8.48 5.89
CA VAL A 119 3.35 8.81 5.00
C VAL A 119 3.08 8.29 3.59
N VAL A 120 3.39 9.11 2.59
CA VAL A 120 3.41 8.72 1.19
C VAL A 120 4.84 8.77 0.66
N TYR A 121 5.36 7.66 0.18
CA TYR A 121 6.66 7.56 -0.47
C TYR A 121 6.46 7.39 -1.98
N LEU A 122 7.00 8.33 -2.77
CA LEU A 122 6.98 8.28 -4.22
C LEU A 122 8.33 7.76 -4.74
N ASP A 123 8.36 6.48 -5.11
CA ASP A 123 9.57 5.84 -5.65
C ASP A 123 9.90 6.37 -7.03
N ARG A 124 8.92 6.38 -7.93
CA ARG A 124 9.00 6.95 -9.28
C ARG A 124 7.63 7.48 -9.68
N PHE A 125 7.59 8.61 -10.34
CA PHE A 125 6.39 9.19 -10.92
C PHE A 125 6.71 9.87 -12.25
N GLU A 126 5.70 10.00 -13.10
CA GLU A 126 5.79 10.68 -14.40
C GLU A 126 5.23 12.10 -14.27
N GLU A 127 5.93 13.10 -14.85
CA GLU A 127 5.46 14.50 -14.87
C GLU A 127 4.10 14.64 -15.58
N SER A 128 3.83 13.79 -16.58
CA SER A 128 2.55 13.73 -17.30
C SER A 128 1.36 13.32 -16.42
N LYS A 129 1.60 12.71 -15.27
CA LYS A 129 0.58 12.23 -14.34
C LYS A 129 0.40 13.14 -13.12
N THR A 130 0.43 14.45 -13.36
CA THR A 130 0.33 15.47 -12.30
C THR A 130 -0.87 15.28 -11.38
N LEU A 131 -2.07 15.03 -11.94
CA LEU A 131 -3.29 14.83 -11.14
C LEU A 131 -3.18 13.60 -10.24
N SER A 132 -2.61 12.52 -10.76
CA SER A 132 -2.37 11.29 -10.02
C SER A 132 -1.45 11.50 -8.83
N VAL A 133 -0.35 12.21 -9.05
CA VAL A 133 0.62 12.54 -7.99
C VAL A 133 -0.03 13.42 -6.92
N LYS A 134 -0.82 14.43 -7.31
CA LYS A 134 -1.57 15.28 -6.36
C LYS A 134 -2.58 14.48 -5.56
N ASN A 135 -3.31 13.56 -6.17
CA ASN A 135 -4.25 12.68 -5.49
C ASN A 135 -3.56 11.76 -4.48
N LEU A 136 -2.38 11.24 -4.81
CA LEU A 136 -1.57 10.42 -3.90
C LEU A 136 -1.08 11.25 -2.70
N ILE A 137 -0.56 12.44 -2.95
CA ILE A 137 -0.10 13.37 -1.90
C ILE A 137 -1.26 13.74 -0.97
N GLY A 138 -2.44 13.99 -1.52
CA GLY A 138 -3.65 14.29 -0.75
C GLY A 138 -4.12 13.16 0.17
N ARG A 139 -3.49 11.99 0.15
CA ARG A 139 -3.77 10.87 1.07
C ARG A 139 -2.86 10.86 2.29
N ALA A 140 -1.78 11.64 2.27
CA ALA A 140 -0.87 11.75 3.41
C ALA A 140 -1.54 12.51 4.56
N GLY A 141 -1.36 12.02 5.79
CA GLY A 141 -1.88 12.65 7.01
C GLY A 141 -3.38 12.50 7.22
N ARG A 142 -4.04 11.61 6.48
CA ARG A 142 -5.48 11.35 6.64
C ARG A 142 -5.81 10.12 7.48
N SER A 143 -4.82 9.52 8.13
CA SER A 143 -5.05 8.36 8.98
C SER A 143 -5.94 8.77 10.16
N THR A 144 -7.16 8.24 10.19
CA THR A 144 -8.14 8.49 11.26
C THR A 144 -7.96 7.55 12.44
N ALA A 145 -7.17 6.49 12.26
CA ALA A 145 -7.04 5.43 13.25
C ALA A 145 -6.20 5.83 14.48
N LYS A 146 -5.32 6.82 14.34
CA LYS A 146 -4.51 7.33 15.45
C LYS A 146 -4.17 8.81 15.24
N PRO A 147 -4.48 9.73 16.18
CA PRO A 147 -4.15 11.15 16.08
C PRO A 147 -2.67 11.42 16.40
N ILE A 148 -1.76 10.59 15.92
CA ILE A 148 -0.32 10.66 16.22
C ILE A 148 0.42 11.59 15.26
N PHE A 149 -0.20 11.91 14.12
CA PHE A 149 0.42 12.72 13.06
C PHE A 149 -0.48 13.92 12.76
N ASP A 150 -0.05 15.11 13.15
CA ASP A 150 -0.77 16.37 12.89
C ASP A 150 -0.70 16.80 11.41
N PHE A 151 0.18 16.16 10.63
CA PHE A 151 0.36 16.44 9.20
C PHE A 151 0.88 15.22 8.43
N GLY A 152 0.50 15.11 7.17
CA GLY A 152 0.99 14.09 6.27
C GLY A 152 2.40 14.37 5.79
N SER A 153 3.22 13.32 5.71
CA SER A 153 4.58 13.42 5.18
C SER A 153 4.65 12.81 3.79
N VAL A 154 5.23 13.53 2.85
CA VAL A 154 5.56 13.03 1.51
C VAL A 154 7.07 12.89 1.39
N ILE A 155 7.53 11.70 1.06
CA ILE A 155 8.95 11.38 0.90
C ILE A 155 9.23 11.11 -0.57
N LEU A 156 10.30 11.69 -1.07
CA LEU A 156 10.77 11.54 -2.44
C LEU A 156 12.20 11.02 -2.48
N ARG A 157 12.57 10.36 -3.57
CA ARG A 157 14.00 10.16 -3.87
C ARG A 157 14.69 11.51 -4.10
N PRO A 158 15.96 11.68 -3.69
CA PRO A 158 16.69 12.94 -3.86
C PRO A 158 16.69 13.47 -5.28
N ASN A 159 16.83 12.59 -6.27
CA ASN A 159 16.83 12.94 -7.70
C ASN A 159 15.43 13.24 -8.28
N ALA A 160 14.36 13.06 -7.51
CA ALA A 160 13.00 13.34 -7.95
C ALA A 160 12.50 14.75 -7.58
N MET A 161 13.26 15.48 -6.78
CA MET A 161 12.85 16.79 -6.24
C MET A 161 12.57 17.84 -7.34
N SER A 162 13.42 17.92 -8.37
CA SER A 162 13.23 18.85 -9.48
C SER A 162 11.97 18.57 -10.28
N ARG A 163 11.66 17.30 -10.52
CA ARG A 163 10.41 16.88 -11.19
C ARG A 163 9.20 17.14 -10.29
N PHE A 164 9.32 16.88 -9.02
CA PHE A 164 8.25 17.11 -8.06
C PHE A 164 7.81 18.58 -8.04
N ARG A 165 8.74 19.52 -8.02
CA ARG A 165 8.44 20.95 -8.06
C ARG A 165 7.71 21.42 -9.32
N LYS A 166 7.80 20.68 -10.43
CA LYS A 166 7.03 20.97 -11.65
C LYS A 166 5.59 20.45 -11.60
N VAL A 167 5.35 19.46 -10.78
CA VAL A 167 4.05 18.78 -10.65
C VAL A 167 3.22 19.37 -9.53
N TYR A 168 3.87 19.87 -8.49
CA TYR A 168 3.25 20.45 -7.30
C TYR A 168 3.33 21.97 -7.31
#